data_7b3e5fdc71d1b0966d2a7678363860fb
#
_entry.id   7b3e5fdc71d1b0966d2a7678363860fb
#
_cell.length_a   1.000
_cell.length_b   1.000
_cell.length_c   1.000
_cell.angle_alpha   90.00
_cell.angle_beta   90.00
_cell.angle_gamma   90.00
#
_symmetry.space_group_name_H-M   'P 1'
#
loop_
_entity.id
_entity.type
_entity.pdbx_description
1 polymer ?
#
loop_
_entity_poly.entity_id
_entity_poly.type
_entity_poly.pdbx_seq_one_letter_code
_entity_poly.pdbx_strand_id
1 'polypeptide(L)'
;MLPALIHRDLSKRNGRANLTSREFVYRPAFEMGRHLIGFEVQEILTARRWLTHLAPEMPIGLLGYGEGAHLGLYAAAIDPELKSVLLSGDFSTMSDLWNQPLDRNVFGRMVHFGDAELSLMVHPRPLILEVSRGPEIDLPSEGGAPAKLVSPSLQDAMAEWDRLSAYCQRMGSDSHAQLVDAEGAVLKGDSLELFCNSLAGDEGRLKSYDCLLY
;
A
#
# COMPACT_ATOMS: atom_id res chain seq x y z
N MET A 1 14.62 -3.40 -5.46
CA MET A 1 14.22 -2.34 -6.40
C MET A 1 13.19 -1.45 -5.73
N LEU A 2 13.31 -0.12 -5.86
CA LEU A 2 12.41 0.86 -5.27
C LEU A 2 11.82 1.72 -6.41
N PRO A 3 10.52 1.57 -6.74
CA PRO A 3 9.85 2.47 -7.66
C PRO A 3 9.80 3.90 -7.10
N ALA A 4 9.99 4.90 -7.94
CA ALA A 4 9.94 6.30 -7.54
C ALA A 4 8.52 6.83 -7.65
N LEU A 5 7.90 7.17 -6.53
CA LEU A 5 6.58 7.79 -6.49
C LEU A 5 6.68 9.31 -6.69
N ILE A 6 5.63 9.90 -7.26
CA ILE A 6 5.54 11.36 -7.38
C ILE A 6 5.37 11.96 -5.99
N HIS A 7 6.24 12.91 -5.61
CA HIS A 7 6.21 13.56 -4.30
C HIS A 7 4.98 14.48 -4.11
N ARG A 8 4.68 14.80 -2.84
CA ARG A 8 3.56 15.68 -2.45
C ARG A 8 3.99 17.10 -2.10
N ASP A 9 5.18 17.53 -2.47
CA ASP A 9 5.63 18.88 -2.19
C ASP A 9 4.73 19.89 -2.90
N LEU A 10 4.40 20.97 -2.17
CA LEU A 10 3.65 22.09 -2.71
C LEU A 10 4.52 22.88 -3.67
N SER A 11 4.01 23.12 -4.86
CA SER A 11 4.67 23.95 -5.87
C SER A 11 3.72 25.04 -6.35
N LYS A 12 4.19 26.29 -6.32
CA LYS A 12 3.47 27.38 -6.97
C LYS A 12 3.57 27.22 -8.49
N ARG A 13 2.48 26.86 -9.12
CA ARG A 13 2.38 26.75 -10.56
C ARG A 13 1.90 28.09 -11.14
N ASN A 14 2.71 28.72 -11.99
CA ASN A 14 2.42 30.03 -12.63
C ASN A 14 2.04 31.14 -11.64
N GLY A 15 2.52 31.10 -10.41
CA GLY A 15 2.23 32.08 -9.37
C GLY A 15 0.77 32.13 -8.87
N ARG A 16 -0.10 31.24 -9.33
CA ARG A 16 -1.53 31.28 -9.03
C ARG A 16 -2.05 30.07 -8.27
N ALA A 17 -1.50 28.90 -8.49
CA ALA A 17 -1.98 27.67 -7.87
C ALA A 17 -0.91 27.07 -6.97
N ASN A 18 -1.29 26.71 -5.75
CA ASN A 18 -0.45 26.01 -4.80
C ASN A 18 -0.87 24.54 -4.74
N LEU A 19 -0.38 23.75 -5.70
CA LEU A 19 -0.71 22.34 -5.89
C LEU A 19 0.44 21.44 -5.49
N THR A 20 0.14 20.26 -4.94
CA THR A 20 1.14 19.19 -4.89
C THR A 20 1.48 18.71 -6.31
N SER A 21 2.67 18.14 -6.48
CA SER A 21 3.04 17.55 -7.77
C SER A 21 2.10 16.39 -8.14
N ARG A 22 1.62 15.63 -7.17
CA ARG A 22 0.65 14.55 -7.37
C ARG A 22 -0.69 15.09 -7.88
N GLU A 23 -1.25 16.11 -7.23
CA GLU A 23 -2.51 16.72 -7.66
C GLU A 23 -2.40 17.34 -9.05
N PHE A 24 -1.26 17.95 -9.38
CA PHE A 24 -1.00 18.52 -10.69
C PHE A 24 -1.03 17.47 -11.81
N VAL A 25 -0.51 16.27 -11.57
CA VAL A 25 -0.56 15.16 -12.53
C VAL A 25 -1.94 14.49 -12.52
N TYR A 26 -2.54 14.33 -11.33
CA TYR A 26 -3.83 13.67 -11.16
C TYR A 26 -4.95 14.36 -11.95
N ARG A 27 -5.07 15.69 -11.87
CA ARG A 27 -6.19 16.44 -12.49
C ARG A 27 -6.30 16.19 -13.99
N PRO A 28 -5.27 16.44 -14.82
CA PRO A 28 -5.37 16.18 -16.25
C PRO A 28 -5.49 14.68 -16.57
N ALA A 29 -4.85 13.80 -15.78
CA ALA A 29 -5.02 12.37 -15.98
C ALA A 29 -6.47 11.94 -15.78
N PHE A 30 -7.13 12.44 -14.73
CA PHE A 30 -8.53 12.16 -14.44
C PHE A 30 -9.48 12.64 -15.56
N GLU A 31 -9.27 13.83 -16.09
CA GLU A 31 -10.03 14.35 -17.25
C GLU A 31 -9.87 13.46 -18.50
N MET A 32 -8.73 12.78 -18.64
CA MET A 32 -8.48 11.82 -19.73
C MET A 32 -8.94 10.38 -19.39
N GLY A 33 -9.70 10.19 -18.31
CA GLY A 33 -10.15 8.86 -17.87
C GLY A 33 -9.04 7.98 -17.31
N ARG A 34 -7.98 8.57 -16.75
CA ARG A 34 -6.86 7.88 -16.11
C ARG A 34 -6.76 8.27 -14.64
N HIS A 35 -6.16 7.41 -13.85
CA HIS A 35 -5.91 7.68 -12.43
C HIS A 35 -4.42 7.53 -12.11
N LEU A 36 -3.89 8.43 -11.27
CA LEU A 36 -2.47 8.40 -10.87
C LEU A 36 -2.09 7.06 -10.23
N ILE A 37 -2.91 6.55 -9.34
CA ILE A 37 -2.74 5.21 -8.73
C ILE A 37 -2.57 4.13 -9.81
N GLY A 38 -3.34 4.19 -10.90
CA GLY A 38 -3.24 3.22 -11.98
C GLY A 38 -1.86 3.21 -12.67
N PHE A 39 -1.25 4.38 -12.85
CA PHE A 39 0.10 4.48 -13.39
C PHE A 39 1.14 3.91 -12.42
N GLU A 40 1.06 4.28 -11.14
CA GLU A 40 2.01 3.83 -10.10
C GLU A 40 1.89 2.32 -9.83
N VAL A 41 0.68 1.77 -9.79
CA VAL A 41 0.47 0.31 -9.74
C VAL A 41 1.09 -0.38 -10.96
N GLN A 42 0.92 0.18 -12.16
CA GLN A 42 1.55 -0.37 -13.36
C GLN A 42 3.09 -0.35 -13.28
N GLU A 43 3.68 0.64 -12.63
CA GLU A 43 5.14 0.69 -12.39
C GLU A 43 5.57 -0.46 -11.46
N ILE A 44 4.82 -0.72 -10.38
CA ILE A 44 5.09 -1.85 -9.47
C ILE A 44 5.01 -3.19 -10.22
N LEU A 45 3.96 -3.40 -11.00
CA LEU A 45 3.77 -4.61 -11.80
C LEU A 45 4.88 -4.79 -12.84
N THR A 46 5.32 -3.71 -13.46
CA THR A 46 6.41 -3.72 -14.43
C THR A 46 7.76 -4.04 -13.75
N ALA A 47 8.01 -3.43 -12.59
CA ALA A 47 9.20 -3.71 -11.79
C ALA A 47 9.26 -5.19 -11.39
N ARG A 48 8.14 -5.78 -10.93
CA ARG A 48 8.07 -7.19 -10.60
C ARG A 48 8.38 -8.08 -11.83
N ARG A 49 7.74 -7.80 -12.98
CA ARG A 49 7.99 -8.56 -14.22
C ARG A 49 9.46 -8.49 -14.64
N TRP A 50 10.06 -7.32 -14.55
CA TRP A 50 11.47 -7.13 -14.87
C TRP A 50 12.38 -7.93 -13.93
N LEU A 51 12.10 -7.94 -12.61
CA LEU A 51 12.83 -8.75 -11.64
C LEU A 51 12.68 -10.26 -11.92
N THR A 52 11.48 -10.73 -12.25
CA THR A 52 11.28 -12.14 -12.66
C THR A 52 12.11 -12.49 -13.89
N HIS A 53 12.24 -11.57 -14.85
CA HIS A 53 13.07 -11.81 -16.04
C HIS A 53 14.57 -11.91 -15.68
N LEU A 54 15.04 -11.10 -14.73
CA LEU A 54 16.44 -11.12 -14.28
C LEU A 54 16.78 -12.35 -13.42
N ALA A 55 15.85 -12.79 -12.60
CA ALA A 55 16.02 -13.89 -11.64
C ALA A 55 14.78 -14.78 -11.59
N PRO A 56 14.56 -15.64 -12.60
CA PRO A 56 13.30 -16.40 -12.74
C PRO A 56 12.99 -17.36 -11.59
N GLU A 57 14.03 -17.86 -10.91
CA GLU A 57 13.88 -18.83 -9.81
C GLU A 57 13.74 -18.16 -8.42
N MET A 58 13.89 -16.84 -8.35
CA MET A 58 13.86 -16.14 -7.08
C MET A 58 12.41 -15.72 -6.72
N PRO A 59 11.93 -15.99 -5.50
CA PRO A 59 10.65 -15.49 -5.04
C PRO A 59 10.71 -13.96 -4.91
N ILE A 60 9.67 -13.29 -5.38
CA ILE A 60 9.56 -11.84 -5.30
C ILE A 60 8.48 -11.48 -4.31
N GLY A 61 8.83 -10.68 -3.31
CA GLY A 61 7.91 -10.07 -2.37
C GLY A 61 7.75 -8.58 -2.60
N LEU A 62 6.72 -8.01 -2.02
CA LEU A 62 6.41 -6.59 -2.05
C LEU A 62 6.39 -6.03 -0.64
N LEU A 63 7.18 -4.99 -0.40
CA LEU A 63 7.18 -4.22 0.83
C LEU A 63 6.77 -2.79 0.51
N GLY A 64 5.75 -2.27 1.20
CA GLY A 64 5.25 -0.91 1.04
C GLY A 64 5.12 -0.17 2.37
N TYR A 65 5.40 1.14 2.35
CA TYR A 65 5.21 2.03 3.50
C TYR A 65 4.39 3.26 3.09
N GLY A 66 3.42 3.65 3.91
CA GLY A 66 2.56 4.81 3.66
C GLY A 66 1.90 4.76 2.29
N GLU A 67 2.21 5.70 1.39
CA GLU A 67 1.70 5.66 0.01
C GLU A 67 2.12 4.40 -0.74
N GLY A 68 3.33 3.91 -0.49
CA GLY A 68 3.80 2.64 -1.05
C GLY A 68 3.02 1.43 -0.53
N ALA A 69 2.51 1.47 0.71
CA ALA A 69 1.62 0.44 1.24
C ALA A 69 0.24 0.50 0.56
N HIS A 70 -0.31 1.71 0.39
CA HIS A 70 -1.56 1.92 -0.32
C HIS A 70 -1.53 1.35 -1.74
N LEU A 71 -0.52 1.70 -2.51
CA LEU A 71 -0.30 1.19 -3.87
C LEU A 71 0.02 -0.31 -3.89
N GLY A 72 0.77 -0.77 -2.89
CA GLY A 72 1.17 -2.16 -2.72
C GLY A 72 -0.01 -3.10 -2.55
N LEU A 73 -1.05 -2.68 -1.83
CA LEU A 73 -2.27 -3.46 -1.65
C LEU A 73 -3.00 -3.66 -2.99
N TYR A 74 -3.13 -2.62 -3.81
CA TYR A 74 -3.71 -2.76 -5.16
C TYR A 74 -2.86 -3.67 -6.05
N ALA A 75 -1.53 -3.47 -6.05
CA ALA A 75 -0.64 -4.29 -6.86
C ALA A 75 -0.72 -5.76 -6.45
N ALA A 76 -0.72 -6.05 -5.14
CA ALA A 76 -0.81 -7.40 -4.61
C ALA A 76 -2.17 -8.08 -4.91
N ALA A 77 -3.27 -7.31 -4.86
CA ALA A 77 -4.59 -7.81 -5.21
C ALA A 77 -4.69 -8.21 -6.69
N ILE A 78 -3.95 -7.53 -7.58
CA ILE A 78 -3.98 -7.76 -9.05
C ILE A 78 -2.97 -8.82 -9.48
N ASP A 79 -1.79 -8.87 -8.85
CA ASP A 79 -0.68 -9.72 -9.29
C ASP A 79 -0.48 -10.93 -8.37
N PRO A 80 -0.89 -12.13 -8.79
CA PRO A 80 -0.74 -13.36 -8.00
C PRO A 80 0.71 -13.86 -7.90
N GLU A 81 1.63 -13.32 -8.66
CA GLU A 81 3.02 -13.76 -8.68
C GLU A 81 3.87 -13.15 -7.53
N LEU A 82 3.36 -12.14 -6.86
CA LEU A 82 3.96 -11.65 -5.61
C LEU A 82 3.79 -12.70 -4.51
N LYS A 83 4.89 -13.24 -3.98
CA LYS A 83 4.86 -14.40 -3.08
C LYS A 83 4.61 -14.04 -1.62
N SER A 84 4.98 -12.86 -1.20
CA SER A 84 4.73 -12.31 0.15
C SER A 84 4.56 -10.81 0.07
N VAL A 85 3.76 -10.25 0.96
CA VAL A 85 3.43 -8.81 0.98
C VAL A 85 3.52 -8.28 2.40
N LEU A 86 4.25 -7.19 2.60
CA LEU A 86 4.30 -6.43 3.86
C LEU A 86 3.88 -4.97 3.59
N LEU A 87 2.82 -4.55 4.24
CA LEU A 87 2.26 -3.19 4.11
C LEU A 87 2.26 -2.49 5.47
N SER A 88 2.94 -1.36 5.55
CA SER A 88 3.15 -0.61 6.80
C SER A 88 2.54 0.78 6.72
N GLY A 89 1.74 1.16 7.72
CA GLY A 89 1.30 2.54 7.96
C GLY A 89 0.20 3.07 7.03
N ASP A 90 -0.66 2.20 6.47
CA ASP A 90 -1.80 2.65 5.63
C ASP A 90 -3.10 1.84 5.86
N PHE A 91 -3.04 0.59 6.28
CA PHE A 91 -4.22 -0.28 6.39
C PHE A 91 -5.25 0.26 7.40
N SER A 92 -6.47 0.54 6.92
CA SER A 92 -7.55 1.12 7.74
C SER A 92 -8.92 1.00 7.08
N THR A 93 -9.98 1.41 7.79
CA THR A 93 -11.35 1.44 7.27
C THR A 93 -11.57 2.41 6.11
N MET A 94 -10.63 3.32 5.84
CA MET A 94 -10.76 4.40 4.86
C MET A 94 -12.02 5.27 5.06
N SER A 95 -12.56 5.34 6.27
CA SER A 95 -13.79 6.07 6.58
C SER A 95 -13.67 7.59 6.33
N ASP A 96 -12.46 8.13 6.33
CA ASP A 96 -12.13 9.53 6.08
C ASP A 96 -11.54 9.80 4.68
N LEU A 97 -11.68 8.86 3.73
CA LEU A 97 -11.14 8.99 2.37
C LEU A 97 -11.52 10.30 1.68
N TRP A 98 -12.71 10.84 1.97
CA TRP A 98 -13.18 12.12 1.46
C TRP A 98 -12.34 13.32 1.93
N ASN A 99 -11.61 13.19 3.03
CA ASN A 99 -10.71 14.21 3.59
C ASN A 99 -9.24 14.02 3.15
N GLN A 100 -8.92 12.86 2.58
CA GLN A 100 -7.57 12.54 2.14
C GLN A 100 -7.21 13.24 0.82
N PRO A 101 -5.92 13.27 0.44
CA PRO A 101 -5.50 13.83 -0.83
C PRO A 101 -6.29 13.29 -2.02
N LEU A 102 -6.69 14.17 -2.92
CA LEU A 102 -7.57 13.87 -4.06
C LEU A 102 -7.06 12.70 -4.92
N ASP A 103 -5.75 12.59 -5.05
CA ASP A 103 -5.08 11.53 -5.79
C ASP A 103 -5.19 10.12 -5.15
N ARG A 104 -5.67 10.02 -3.91
CA ARG A 104 -5.96 8.73 -3.24
C ARG A 104 -7.40 8.24 -3.48
N ASN A 105 -8.28 9.12 -3.92
CA ASN A 105 -9.69 8.80 -4.07
C ASN A 105 -9.97 8.14 -5.43
N VAL A 106 -9.95 6.82 -5.47
CA VAL A 106 -10.41 6.06 -6.63
C VAL A 106 -11.93 6.05 -6.67
N PHE A 107 -12.50 6.69 -7.71
CA PHE A 107 -13.95 6.84 -7.85
C PHE A 107 -14.68 5.49 -7.77
N GLY A 108 -15.69 5.42 -6.91
CA GLY A 108 -16.51 4.23 -6.72
C GLY A 108 -15.86 3.11 -5.89
N ARG A 109 -14.59 3.24 -5.48
CA ARG A 109 -13.90 2.21 -4.71
C ARG A 109 -14.71 1.76 -3.49
N MET A 110 -15.05 2.69 -2.61
CA MET A 110 -15.72 2.40 -1.33
C MET A 110 -17.17 1.88 -1.48
N VAL A 111 -17.72 1.89 -2.69
CA VAL A 111 -18.98 1.22 -2.99
C VAL A 111 -18.80 -0.31 -3.10
N HIS A 112 -17.62 -0.76 -3.49
CA HIS A 112 -17.34 -2.15 -3.82
C HIS A 112 -16.27 -2.79 -2.93
N PHE A 113 -15.22 -2.05 -2.56
CA PHE A 113 -14.03 -2.58 -1.88
C PHE A 113 -13.56 -1.63 -0.78
N GLY A 114 -13.29 -2.18 0.41
CA GLY A 114 -12.40 -1.61 1.41
C GLY A 114 -11.03 -2.27 1.35
N ASP A 115 -10.19 -1.99 2.33
CA ASP A 115 -8.88 -2.65 2.45
C ASP A 115 -9.03 -4.14 2.81
N ALA A 116 -10.10 -4.52 3.51
CA ALA A 116 -10.41 -5.92 3.82
C ALA A 116 -10.66 -6.74 2.54
N GLU A 117 -11.48 -6.24 1.62
CA GLU A 117 -11.78 -6.93 0.35
C GLU A 117 -10.54 -7.03 -0.54
N LEU A 118 -9.73 -5.97 -0.62
CA LEU A 118 -8.47 -6.00 -1.36
C LEU A 118 -7.48 -6.98 -0.73
N SER A 119 -7.39 -7.01 0.61
CA SER A 119 -6.57 -7.98 1.34
C SER A 119 -7.04 -9.42 1.10
N LEU A 120 -8.34 -9.65 1.01
CA LEU A 120 -8.90 -10.96 0.67
C LEU A 120 -8.47 -11.42 -0.74
N MET A 121 -8.31 -10.51 -1.69
CA MET A 121 -7.82 -10.82 -3.05
C MET A 121 -6.33 -11.25 -3.05
N VAL A 122 -5.58 -10.99 -1.98
CA VAL A 122 -4.21 -11.48 -1.81
C VAL A 122 -4.19 -12.96 -1.41
N HIS A 123 -5.25 -13.49 -0.80
CA HIS A 123 -5.34 -14.90 -0.39
C HIS A 123 -5.00 -15.86 -1.56
N PRO A 124 -4.29 -16.98 -1.31
CA PRO A 124 -3.79 -17.49 -0.01
C PRO A 124 -2.36 -17.04 0.36
N ARG A 125 -1.83 -16.05 -0.32
CA ARG A 125 -0.45 -15.60 -0.15
C ARG A 125 -0.26 -14.87 1.20
N PRO A 126 0.91 -15.00 1.85
CA PRO A 126 1.23 -14.28 3.08
C PRO A 126 1.07 -12.77 2.91
N LEU A 127 0.32 -12.16 3.82
CA LEU A 127 0.09 -10.72 3.90
C LEU A 127 0.33 -10.25 5.33
N ILE A 128 1.33 -9.40 5.52
CA ILE A 128 1.65 -8.77 6.79
C ILE A 128 1.16 -7.32 6.74
N LEU A 129 0.24 -6.98 7.63
CA LEU A 129 -0.35 -5.65 7.77
C LEU A 129 0.22 -5.04 9.06
N GLU A 130 1.10 -4.07 8.92
CA GLU A 130 1.74 -3.42 10.05
C GLU A 130 1.06 -2.09 10.35
N VAL A 131 0.51 -1.98 11.55
CA VAL A 131 -0.02 -0.73 12.09
C VAL A 131 1.16 0.06 12.65
N SER A 132 1.59 1.04 11.90
CA SER A 132 2.73 1.90 12.22
C SER A 132 2.37 3.37 12.00
N ARG A 133 3.28 4.25 12.40
CA ARG A 133 3.15 5.67 12.04
C ARG A 133 3.28 5.82 10.53
N GLY A 134 2.22 6.30 9.88
CA GLY A 134 2.19 6.68 8.47
C GLY A 134 2.66 8.11 8.23
N PRO A 135 2.80 8.54 6.96
CA PRO A 135 3.05 9.93 6.63
C PRO A 135 1.84 10.79 6.99
N GLU A 136 2.09 11.94 7.62
CA GLU A 136 1.05 12.90 8.00
C GLU A 136 1.16 14.13 7.10
N ILE A 137 0.03 14.59 6.57
CA ILE A 137 -0.05 15.68 5.61
C ILE A 137 -1.24 16.56 6.00
N ASP A 138 -1.02 17.88 5.95
CA ASP A 138 -2.07 18.89 6.05
C ASP A 138 -1.88 19.88 4.89
N LEU A 139 -2.76 19.80 3.90
CA LEU A 139 -2.69 20.61 2.68
C LEU A 139 -3.67 21.77 2.75
N PRO A 140 -3.21 23.00 2.49
CA PRO A 140 -4.06 24.19 2.46
C PRO A 140 -4.99 24.19 1.22
N SER A 141 -6.09 24.92 1.32
CA SER A 141 -7.03 25.14 0.20
C SER A 141 -6.59 26.22 -0.82
N GLU A 142 -5.42 26.79 -0.66
CA GLU A 142 -4.93 27.90 -1.52
C GLU A 142 -4.53 27.42 -2.92
N GLY A 143 -5.49 27.29 -3.80
CA GLY A 143 -5.28 26.92 -5.21
C GLY A 143 -5.19 25.44 -5.50
N GLY A 144 -5.18 24.58 -4.47
CA GLY A 144 -5.28 23.14 -4.53
C GLY A 144 -6.48 22.60 -3.76
N ALA A 145 -6.69 21.29 -3.78
CA ALA A 145 -7.67 20.63 -2.94
C ALA A 145 -7.15 20.57 -1.49
N PRO A 146 -7.92 21.04 -0.48
CA PRO A 146 -7.56 20.85 0.91
C PRO A 146 -7.59 19.35 1.21
N ALA A 147 -6.62 18.88 2.00
CA ALA A 147 -6.56 17.47 2.35
C ALA A 147 -5.79 17.26 3.63
N LYS A 148 -6.17 16.21 4.36
CA LYS A 148 -5.48 15.76 5.55
C LYS A 148 -5.24 14.25 5.46
N LEU A 149 -4.00 13.86 5.68
CA LEU A 149 -3.63 12.45 5.84
C LEU A 149 -3.07 12.29 7.25
N VAL A 150 -3.57 11.31 7.96
CA VAL A 150 -3.12 10.98 9.32
C VAL A 150 -2.71 9.52 9.38
N SER A 151 -1.85 9.19 10.33
CA SER A 151 -1.49 7.80 10.61
C SER A 151 -2.74 6.99 10.95
N PRO A 152 -2.89 5.76 10.41
CA PRO A 152 -4.00 4.89 10.77
C PRO A 152 -3.97 4.59 12.27
N SER A 153 -5.13 4.64 12.93
CA SER A 153 -5.24 4.23 14.32
C SER A 153 -5.29 2.69 14.43
N LEU A 154 -4.80 2.15 15.53
CA LEU A 154 -4.93 0.72 15.81
C LEU A 154 -6.40 0.29 15.80
N GLN A 155 -7.30 1.12 16.31
CA GLN A 155 -8.73 0.84 16.34
C GLN A 155 -9.32 0.70 14.94
N ASP A 156 -8.99 1.62 14.01
CA ASP A 156 -9.46 1.55 12.62
C ASP A 156 -8.88 0.34 11.89
N ALA A 157 -7.59 0.05 12.11
CA ALA A 157 -6.96 -1.13 11.54
C ALA A 157 -7.59 -2.43 12.07
N MET A 158 -7.89 -2.52 13.36
CA MET A 158 -8.59 -3.67 13.95
C MET A 158 -10.00 -3.83 13.40
N ALA A 159 -10.76 -2.76 13.23
CA ALA A 159 -12.10 -2.83 12.65
C ALA A 159 -12.07 -3.38 11.21
N GLU A 160 -11.09 -2.99 10.42
CA GLU A 160 -10.92 -3.50 9.06
C GLU A 160 -10.37 -4.94 9.05
N TRP A 161 -9.51 -5.28 9.99
CA TRP A 161 -9.04 -6.63 10.23
C TRP A 161 -10.18 -7.61 10.60
N ASP A 162 -11.11 -7.18 11.46
CA ASP A 162 -12.27 -8.00 11.84
C ASP A 162 -13.14 -8.29 10.62
N ARG A 163 -13.29 -7.35 9.68
CA ARG A 163 -13.99 -7.57 8.41
C ARG A 163 -13.26 -8.61 7.56
N LEU A 164 -11.94 -8.49 7.40
CA LEU A 164 -11.13 -9.48 6.67
C LEU A 164 -11.26 -10.88 7.29
N SER A 165 -11.13 -10.96 8.60
CA SER A 165 -11.23 -12.22 9.35
C SER A 165 -12.59 -12.88 9.15
N ALA A 166 -13.68 -12.10 9.16
CA ALA A 166 -15.03 -12.60 8.90
C ALA A 166 -15.18 -13.16 7.48
N TYR A 167 -14.53 -12.57 6.49
CA TYR A 167 -14.52 -13.10 5.11
C TYR A 167 -13.74 -14.41 5.03
N CYS A 168 -12.55 -14.50 5.62
CA CYS A 168 -11.76 -15.74 5.65
C CYS A 168 -12.55 -16.88 6.31
N GLN A 169 -13.21 -16.63 7.43
CA GLN A 169 -14.06 -17.62 8.11
C GLN A 169 -15.21 -18.11 7.24
N ARG A 170 -15.90 -17.22 6.52
CA ARG A 170 -16.98 -17.59 5.60
C ARG A 170 -16.49 -18.46 4.44
N MET A 171 -15.25 -18.28 4.01
CA MET A 171 -14.62 -19.10 2.99
C MET A 171 -14.13 -20.45 3.52
N GLY A 172 -14.18 -20.68 4.84
CA GLY A 172 -13.64 -21.89 5.46
C GLY A 172 -12.10 -21.99 5.35
N SER A 173 -11.44 -20.85 5.24
CA SER A 173 -9.99 -20.77 5.09
C SER A 173 -9.36 -20.14 6.33
N ASP A 174 -8.19 -20.64 6.72
CA ASP A 174 -7.36 -19.97 7.71
C ASP A 174 -6.87 -18.61 7.19
N SER A 175 -6.67 -17.67 8.10
CA SER A 175 -6.17 -16.36 7.70
C SER A 175 -4.76 -16.48 7.13
N HIS A 176 -4.56 -16.00 5.92
CA HIS A 176 -3.26 -15.84 5.28
C HIS A 176 -2.57 -14.54 5.72
N ALA A 177 -3.31 -13.65 6.37
CA ALA A 177 -2.87 -12.34 6.80
C ALA A 177 -2.53 -12.33 8.29
N GLN A 178 -1.63 -11.44 8.68
CA GLN A 178 -1.23 -11.16 10.06
C GLN A 178 -1.28 -9.65 10.28
N LEU A 179 -1.95 -9.22 11.37
CA LEU A 179 -1.93 -7.83 11.82
C LEU A 179 -0.87 -7.67 12.90
N VAL A 180 0.06 -6.76 12.72
CA VAL A 180 1.16 -6.47 13.65
C VAL A 180 1.06 -5.04 14.14
N ASP A 181 0.95 -4.84 15.46
CA ASP A 181 1.07 -3.51 16.05
C ASP A 181 2.55 -3.18 16.26
N ALA A 182 3.04 -2.21 15.51
CA ALA A 182 4.43 -1.77 15.59
C ALA A 182 4.64 -0.66 16.64
N GLU A 183 3.61 -0.30 17.42
CA GLU A 183 3.69 0.74 18.46
C GLU A 183 4.26 2.07 17.95
N GLY A 184 3.91 2.42 16.73
CA GLY A 184 4.38 3.63 16.02
C GLY A 184 5.75 3.49 15.34
N ALA A 185 6.46 2.36 15.51
CA ALA A 185 7.66 2.08 14.72
C ALA A 185 7.29 1.79 13.26
N VAL A 186 8.22 2.01 12.35
CA VAL A 186 8.03 1.75 10.90
C VAL A 186 8.91 0.58 10.51
N LEU A 187 8.33 -0.40 9.84
CA LEU A 187 9.01 -1.61 9.39
C LEU A 187 9.76 -2.29 10.54
N LYS A 188 9.00 -2.61 11.62
CA LYS A 188 9.53 -3.25 12.82
C LYS A 188 10.22 -4.57 12.48
N GLY A 189 11.28 -4.92 13.23
CA GLY A 189 12.05 -6.12 12.98
C GLY A 189 11.21 -7.39 12.91
N ASP A 190 10.20 -7.52 13.78
CA ASP A 190 9.26 -8.66 13.79
C ASP A 190 8.47 -8.77 12.45
N SER A 191 7.98 -7.64 11.91
CA SER A 191 7.26 -7.61 10.63
C SER A 191 8.19 -7.98 9.46
N LEU A 192 9.43 -7.49 9.49
CA LEU A 192 10.43 -7.83 8.48
C LEU A 192 10.83 -9.31 8.55
N GLU A 193 10.98 -9.87 9.76
CA GLU A 193 11.28 -11.29 9.95
C GLU A 193 10.13 -12.16 9.41
N LEU A 194 8.87 -11.84 9.71
CA LEU A 194 7.71 -12.53 9.17
C LEU A 194 7.70 -12.49 7.65
N PHE A 195 7.96 -11.31 7.07
CA PHE A 195 8.02 -11.14 5.61
C PHE A 195 9.14 -11.97 4.98
N CYS A 196 10.35 -11.90 5.52
CA CYS A 196 11.49 -12.67 5.01
C CYS A 196 11.26 -14.18 5.12
N ASN A 197 10.73 -14.65 6.26
CA ASN A 197 10.43 -16.05 6.48
C ASN A 197 9.35 -16.56 5.50
N SER A 198 8.30 -15.78 5.27
CA SER A 198 7.24 -16.12 4.33
C SER A 198 7.72 -16.13 2.86
N LEU A 199 8.73 -15.36 2.53
CA LEU A 199 9.36 -15.36 1.21
C LEU A 199 10.25 -16.58 1.00
N ALA A 200 10.97 -17.01 2.05
CA ALA A 200 11.90 -18.13 1.98
C ALA A 200 11.21 -19.49 1.83
N GLY A 201 9.92 -19.60 2.18
CA GLY A 201 9.19 -20.87 2.21
C GLY A 201 9.78 -21.86 3.24
N ASP A 202 9.30 -23.10 3.24
CA ASP A 202 9.74 -24.16 4.17
C ASP A 202 11.21 -24.59 4.00
N GLU A 203 11.88 -24.21 2.91
CA GLU A 203 13.22 -24.71 2.55
C GLU A 203 14.38 -23.79 2.95
N GLY A 204 14.13 -22.58 3.44
CA GLY A 204 15.24 -21.69 3.72
C GLY A 204 14.98 -20.53 4.67
N ARG A 205 15.53 -20.59 5.87
CA ARG A 205 15.86 -19.37 6.60
C ARG A 205 16.81 -18.55 5.74
N LEU A 206 16.32 -17.44 5.17
CA LEU A 206 17.18 -16.45 4.55
C LEU A 206 18.28 -16.08 5.54
N LYS A 207 19.52 -16.35 5.20
CA LYS A 207 20.66 -15.89 5.99
C LYS A 207 20.56 -14.37 6.03
N SER A 208 20.71 -13.78 7.20
CA SER A 208 20.45 -12.39 7.57
C SER A 208 21.20 -11.29 6.78
N TYR A 209 21.71 -11.59 5.60
CA TYR A 209 22.58 -10.70 4.81
C TYR A 209 22.00 -10.22 3.49
N ASP A 210 20.86 -10.73 3.03
CA ASP A 210 20.36 -10.44 1.69
C ASP A 210 19.17 -9.44 1.65
N CYS A 211 18.71 -8.93 2.77
CA CYS A 211 17.83 -7.77 2.82
C CYS A 211 18.66 -6.49 2.74
N LEU A 212 19.11 -6.14 1.53
CA LEU A 212 19.66 -4.81 1.27
C LEU A 212 18.52 -3.79 1.23
N LEU A 213 18.33 -3.11 2.36
CA LEU A 213 17.59 -1.85 2.44
C LEU A 213 18.47 -0.75 1.80
N TYR A 214 18.06 -0.26 0.64
CA TYR A 214 18.55 0.99 0.07
C TYR A 214 17.41 1.99 -0.01
#